data_db0a8b26bcc791c4b62a27f2bc162adf
#
_entry.id   db0a8b26bcc791c4b62a27f2bc162adf
#
_cell.length_a   1.000
_cell.length_b   1.000
_cell.length_c   1.000
_cell.angle_alpha   90.00
_cell.angle_beta   90.00
_cell.angle_gamma   90.00
#
_symmetry.space_group_name_H-M   'P 1'
#
loop_
_entity.id
_entity.type
_entity.pdbx_description
1 polymer ?
#
loop_
_entity_poly.entity_id
_entity_poly.type
_entity_poly.pdbx_seq_one_letter_code
_entity_poly.pdbx_strand_id
1 'polypeptide(L)'
;AGFYKSPKLDHDRIFLSEFCADPVASPLATPSGKIELFSQTVASFNYDDCPGHPTWMAPKEWLGAVEGSYPLHLLANQPRTKLHSQMDNGRHSRAAKVNGHEAIEINSHDAAARGLKDGDIVRVFNDRGACLCGVTVTHDVMLGVVVISTGAWYDPLDPTDPDSMC
;
A
#
# COMPACT_ATOMS: atom_id res chain seq x y z
N ALA A 1 -0.91 -4.11 37.62
CA ALA A 1 -1.16 -4.68 36.30
C ALA A 1 -0.71 -6.15 36.33
N GLY A 2 -1.64 -7.07 36.03
CA GLY A 2 -1.34 -8.49 35.93
C GLY A 2 -0.74 -8.81 34.57
N PHE A 3 0.15 -9.76 34.50
CA PHE A 3 0.62 -10.35 33.25
C PHE A 3 0.35 -11.85 33.26
N TYR A 4 0.02 -12.40 32.11
CA TYR A 4 -0.13 -13.84 31.91
C TYR A 4 1.16 -14.37 31.27
N LYS A 5 1.77 -15.34 31.91
CA LYS A 5 2.92 -16.06 31.35
C LYS A 5 2.41 -17.38 30.76
N SER A 6 2.48 -17.51 29.44
CA SER A 6 2.15 -18.78 28.79
C SER A 6 3.03 -19.91 29.32
N PRO A 7 2.45 -21.10 29.57
CA PRO A 7 3.26 -22.26 29.87
C PRO A 7 4.21 -22.56 28.71
N LYS A 8 5.43 -22.97 29.04
CA LYS A 8 6.38 -23.44 28.04
C LYS A 8 5.86 -24.76 27.47
N LEU A 9 5.75 -24.84 26.16
CA LEU A 9 5.42 -26.10 25.50
C LEU A 9 6.64 -27.03 25.51
N ASP A 10 6.42 -28.31 25.72
CA ASP A 10 7.50 -29.33 25.70
C ASP A 10 7.97 -29.66 24.28
N HIS A 11 7.17 -29.26 23.26
CA HIS A 11 7.45 -29.47 21.84
C HIS A 11 6.81 -28.34 21.01
N ASP A 12 7.29 -28.18 19.81
CA ASP A 12 6.72 -27.23 18.85
C ASP A 12 5.31 -27.63 18.44
N ARG A 13 4.39 -26.68 18.47
CA ARG A 13 3.03 -26.87 17.97
C ARG A 13 3.00 -26.54 16.47
N ILE A 14 2.94 -27.58 15.66
CA ILE A 14 2.81 -27.45 14.21
C ILE A 14 1.33 -27.23 13.86
N PHE A 15 1.05 -26.12 13.15
CA PHE A 15 -0.30 -25.83 12.69
C PHE A 15 -0.77 -26.88 11.68
N LEU A 16 -1.99 -27.39 11.82
CA LEU A 16 -2.58 -28.43 10.97
C LEU A 16 -1.78 -29.74 10.90
N SER A 17 -1.02 -30.11 11.95
CA SER A 17 -0.20 -31.31 11.94
C SER A 17 -1.01 -32.59 11.70
N GLU A 18 -2.22 -32.71 12.25
CA GLU A 18 -3.10 -33.86 12.09
C GLU A 18 -3.59 -33.98 10.64
N PHE A 19 -4.01 -32.86 10.02
CA PHE A 19 -4.37 -32.84 8.61
C PHE A 19 -3.18 -33.15 7.70
N CYS A 20 -1.99 -32.65 8.04
CA CYS A 20 -0.78 -32.94 7.25
C CYS A 20 -0.37 -34.44 7.37
N ALA A 21 -0.61 -35.04 8.51
CA ALA A 21 -0.30 -36.45 8.72
C ALA A 21 -1.30 -37.39 8.02
N ASP A 22 -2.59 -37.13 8.15
CA ASP A 22 -3.67 -37.89 7.50
C ASP A 22 -4.86 -36.95 7.18
N PRO A 23 -4.95 -36.39 5.97
CA PRO A 23 -6.02 -35.52 5.60
C PRO A 23 -7.40 -36.18 5.44
N VAL A 24 -7.45 -37.50 5.46
CA VAL A 24 -8.70 -38.26 5.42
C VAL A 24 -9.27 -38.45 6.83
N ALA A 25 -8.42 -38.84 7.78
CA ALA A 25 -8.82 -39.02 9.18
C ALA A 25 -9.05 -37.65 9.89
N SER A 26 -8.33 -36.63 9.50
CA SER A 26 -8.39 -35.28 10.08
C SER A 26 -8.67 -34.22 9.02
N PRO A 27 -9.85 -34.20 8.39
CA PRO A 27 -10.17 -33.25 7.31
C PRO A 27 -10.26 -31.85 7.85
N LEU A 28 -10.04 -30.86 6.95
CA LEU A 28 -10.27 -29.45 7.25
C LEU A 28 -11.77 -29.14 7.37
N ALA A 29 -12.10 -28.08 8.09
CA ALA A 29 -13.47 -27.57 8.21
C ALA A 29 -13.91 -26.79 6.95
N THR A 30 -13.65 -27.37 5.78
CA THR A 30 -14.07 -26.86 4.47
C THR A 30 -15.09 -27.83 3.85
N PRO A 31 -15.93 -27.39 2.89
CA PRO A 31 -16.89 -28.28 2.21
C PRO A 31 -16.26 -29.56 1.62
N SER A 32 -15.05 -29.47 1.11
CA SER A 32 -14.30 -30.62 0.55
C SER A 32 -13.49 -31.40 1.58
N GLY A 33 -13.35 -30.89 2.81
CA GLY A 33 -12.42 -31.40 3.81
C GLY A 33 -10.95 -31.16 3.49
N LYS A 34 -10.65 -30.42 2.42
CA LYS A 34 -9.31 -30.12 1.88
C LYS A 34 -9.05 -28.62 1.78
N ILE A 35 -7.84 -28.26 1.39
CA ILE A 35 -7.52 -26.89 0.98
C ILE A 35 -8.29 -26.58 -0.30
N GLU A 36 -9.10 -25.53 -0.27
CA GLU A 36 -9.91 -25.11 -1.41
C GLU A 36 -9.26 -23.90 -2.08
N LEU A 37 -8.83 -24.06 -3.32
CA LEU A 37 -8.33 -22.97 -4.16
C LEU A 37 -9.45 -22.23 -4.90
N PHE A 38 -10.62 -22.84 -4.95
CA PHE A 38 -11.84 -22.28 -5.52
C PHE A 38 -12.98 -22.35 -4.50
N SER A 39 -13.65 -21.22 -4.26
CA SER A 39 -14.79 -21.12 -3.37
C SER A 39 -16.10 -21.06 -4.17
N GLN A 40 -16.89 -22.11 -4.09
CA GLN A 40 -18.24 -22.14 -4.69
C GLN A 40 -19.15 -21.07 -4.09
N THR A 41 -18.99 -20.79 -2.78
CA THR A 41 -19.75 -19.76 -2.09
C THR A 41 -19.47 -18.38 -2.67
N VAL A 42 -18.19 -18.01 -2.85
CA VAL A 42 -17.81 -16.74 -3.45
C VAL A 42 -18.27 -16.66 -4.91
N ALA A 43 -18.05 -17.74 -5.68
CA ALA A 43 -18.50 -17.81 -7.07
C ALA A 43 -20.02 -17.62 -7.23
N SER A 44 -20.82 -18.11 -6.25
CA SER A 44 -22.28 -17.98 -6.30
C SER A 44 -22.80 -16.55 -6.13
N PHE A 45 -21.96 -15.61 -5.69
CA PHE A 45 -22.32 -14.19 -5.61
C PHE A 45 -22.38 -13.52 -6.99
N ASN A 46 -21.80 -14.13 -8.01
CA ASN A 46 -21.77 -13.66 -9.39
C ASN A 46 -21.24 -12.22 -9.56
N TYR A 47 -20.20 -11.88 -8.81
CA TYR A 47 -19.50 -10.61 -8.96
C TYR A 47 -18.43 -10.74 -10.06
N ASP A 48 -18.44 -9.83 -11.03
CA ASP A 48 -17.45 -9.80 -12.12
C ASP A 48 -16.03 -9.55 -11.62
N ASP A 49 -15.88 -8.81 -10.52
CA ASP A 49 -14.61 -8.43 -9.89
C ASP A 49 -14.24 -9.30 -8.67
N CYS A 50 -15.00 -10.36 -8.41
CA CYS A 50 -14.74 -11.29 -7.31
C CYS A 50 -15.07 -12.73 -7.69
N PRO A 51 -14.29 -13.37 -8.58
CA PRO A 51 -14.46 -14.77 -8.94
C PRO A 51 -14.14 -15.68 -7.74
N GLY A 52 -14.53 -16.95 -7.83
CA GLY A 52 -14.37 -17.94 -6.76
C GLY A 52 -12.91 -18.31 -6.42
N HIS A 53 -11.92 -17.72 -7.06
CA HIS A 53 -10.50 -17.95 -6.85
C HIS A 53 -9.69 -16.66 -7.07
N PRO A 54 -8.48 -16.55 -6.51
CA PRO A 54 -7.60 -15.43 -6.77
C PRO A 54 -7.31 -15.29 -8.27
N THR A 55 -7.62 -14.12 -8.83
CA THR A 55 -7.46 -13.83 -10.26
C THR A 55 -6.81 -12.46 -10.42
N TRP A 56 -5.85 -12.38 -11.33
CA TRP A 56 -5.31 -11.08 -11.70
C TRP A 56 -6.37 -10.26 -12.43
N MET A 57 -6.63 -9.07 -11.90
CA MET A 57 -7.47 -8.07 -12.54
C MET A 57 -6.62 -6.83 -12.79
N ALA A 58 -6.49 -6.44 -14.05
CA ALA A 58 -5.69 -5.27 -14.40
C ALA A 58 -6.29 -4.01 -13.76
N PRO A 59 -5.54 -3.25 -12.95
CA PRO A 59 -5.98 -1.95 -12.48
C PRO A 59 -6.25 -1.00 -13.66
N LYS A 60 -7.15 -0.04 -13.48
CA LYS A 60 -7.42 0.98 -14.52
C LYS A 60 -6.21 1.86 -14.80
N GLU A 61 -5.39 2.08 -13.78
CA GLU A 61 -4.19 2.91 -13.82
C GLU A 61 -2.99 2.08 -13.34
N TRP A 62 -2.08 1.76 -14.24
CA TRP A 62 -0.85 1.05 -13.96
C TRP A 62 0.13 1.16 -15.12
N LEU A 63 1.41 0.79 -14.92
CA LEU A 63 2.46 0.90 -15.95
C LEU A 63 2.17 0.11 -17.25
N GLY A 64 1.35 -0.94 -17.18
CA GLY A 64 0.92 -1.70 -18.36
C GLY A 64 -0.29 -1.13 -19.08
N ALA A 65 -0.94 -0.09 -18.57
CA ALA A 65 -2.01 0.62 -19.26
C ALA A 65 -1.38 1.48 -20.36
N VAL A 66 -1.69 1.17 -21.61
CA VAL A 66 -1.07 1.79 -22.81
C VAL A 66 -1.56 3.21 -23.03
N GLU A 67 -2.70 3.59 -22.47
CA GLU A 67 -3.36 4.88 -22.68
C GLU A 67 -3.63 5.57 -21.35
N GLY A 68 -2.75 6.49 -20.95
CA GLY A 68 -2.98 7.30 -19.77
C GLY A 68 -2.39 8.70 -19.93
N SER A 69 -3.18 9.70 -19.51
CA SER A 69 -2.72 11.10 -19.43
C SER A 69 -1.63 11.30 -18.37
N TYR A 70 -1.47 10.30 -17.47
CA TYR A 70 -0.58 10.35 -16.30
C TYR A 70 0.47 9.23 -16.40
N PRO A 71 1.71 9.56 -16.81
CA PRO A 71 2.72 8.55 -17.18
C PRO A 71 3.42 7.90 -15.98
N LEU A 72 3.18 8.38 -14.76
CA LEU A 72 3.83 7.85 -13.56
C LEU A 72 2.85 7.00 -12.75
N HIS A 73 3.30 5.81 -12.34
CA HIS A 73 2.56 4.94 -11.46
C HIS A 73 2.88 5.30 -10.00
N LEU A 74 1.85 5.66 -9.23
CA LEU A 74 1.99 5.99 -7.82
C LEU A 74 1.83 4.74 -6.95
N LEU A 75 2.85 4.45 -6.14
CA LEU A 75 2.78 3.51 -5.03
C LEU A 75 2.61 4.25 -3.71
N ALA A 76 1.76 3.70 -2.84
CA ALA A 76 1.55 4.21 -1.50
C ALA A 76 1.94 3.14 -0.47
N ASN A 77 3.07 3.34 0.20
CA ASN A 77 3.59 2.44 1.21
C ASN A 77 3.32 2.95 2.63
N GLN A 78 3.60 2.10 3.61
CA GLN A 78 3.57 2.50 5.02
C GLN A 78 4.85 3.29 5.34
N PRO A 79 4.76 4.52 5.90
CA PRO A 79 5.94 5.30 6.27
C PRO A 79 6.71 4.66 7.45
N ARG A 80 8.02 4.90 7.50
CA ARG A 80 8.87 4.42 8.60
C ARG A 80 8.71 5.21 9.90
N THR A 81 8.17 6.43 9.81
CA THR A 81 8.21 7.42 10.90
C THR A 81 6.89 7.58 11.64
N LYS A 82 5.82 6.94 11.12
CA LYS A 82 4.48 6.98 11.70
C LYS A 82 3.70 5.72 11.34
N LEU A 83 2.63 5.43 12.05
CA LEU A 83 1.70 4.35 11.75
C LEU A 83 0.43 4.96 11.14
N HIS A 84 0.22 4.75 9.85
CA HIS A 84 -0.83 5.46 9.09
C HIS A 84 -0.73 6.97 9.32
N SER A 85 -1.78 7.62 9.81
CA SER A 85 -1.80 9.05 10.16
C SER A 85 -1.44 9.36 11.63
N GLN A 86 -1.15 8.33 12.43
CA GLN A 86 -0.81 8.53 13.84
C GLN A 86 0.56 9.17 13.96
N MET A 87 0.66 10.19 14.83
CA MET A 87 1.90 10.90 15.10
C MET A 87 2.47 11.71 13.91
N ASP A 88 1.66 12.05 12.90
CA ASP A 88 2.11 12.83 11.74
C ASP A 88 2.77 14.16 12.14
N ASN A 89 2.22 14.84 13.15
CA ASN A 89 2.79 16.07 13.72
C ASN A 89 3.93 15.84 14.72
N GLY A 90 4.30 14.59 14.99
CA GLY A 90 5.40 14.24 15.88
C GLY A 90 6.75 14.68 15.32
N ARG A 91 7.69 15.00 16.21
CA ARG A 91 9.05 15.44 15.81
C ARG A 91 9.73 14.51 14.82
N HIS A 92 9.56 13.21 15.01
CA HIS A 92 10.17 12.18 14.16
C HIS A 92 9.56 12.18 12.75
N SER A 93 8.24 12.25 12.65
CA SER A 93 7.53 12.32 11.35
C SER A 93 7.84 13.63 10.62
N ARG A 94 7.83 14.75 11.35
CA ARG A 94 8.16 16.06 10.75
C ARG A 94 9.59 16.16 10.23
N ALA A 95 10.53 15.48 10.87
CA ALA A 95 11.93 15.44 10.43
C ALA A 95 12.13 14.65 9.11
N ALA A 96 11.17 13.82 8.73
CA ALA A 96 11.20 13.06 7.48
C ALA A 96 10.50 13.79 6.31
N LYS A 97 9.83 14.91 6.59
CA LYS A 97 9.19 15.73 5.55
C LYS A 97 10.23 16.59 4.82
N VAL A 98 10.01 16.78 3.53
CA VAL A 98 10.85 17.64 2.68
C VAL A 98 10.18 19.01 2.59
N ASN A 99 10.81 20.04 3.16
CA ASN A 99 10.28 21.40 3.23
C ASN A 99 8.82 21.48 3.75
N GLY A 100 8.51 20.63 4.77
CA GLY A 100 7.21 20.58 5.41
C GLY A 100 6.17 19.68 4.72
N HIS A 101 6.45 19.16 3.53
CA HIS A 101 5.56 18.31 2.74
C HIS A 101 5.96 16.83 2.83
N GLU A 102 5.02 15.93 2.61
CA GLU A 102 5.34 14.50 2.47
C GLU A 102 6.32 14.31 1.31
N ALA A 103 7.27 13.41 1.51
CA ALA A 103 8.25 13.10 0.47
C ALA A 103 7.58 12.33 -0.68
N ILE A 104 7.90 12.71 -1.92
CA ILE A 104 7.71 11.88 -3.10
C ILE A 104 9.08 11.38 -3.57
N GLU A 105 9.25 10.04 -3.54
CA GLU A 105 10.45 9.42 -4.08
C GLU A 105 10.27 9.20 -5.58
N ILE A 106 11.25 9.65 -6.37
CA ILE A 106 11.24 9.55 -7.82
C ILE A 106 12.60 9.10 -8.34
N ASN A 107 12.58 8.25 -9.37
CA ASN A 107 13.80 7.81 -10.03
C ASN A 107 14.58 9.00 -10.61
N SER A 108 15.90 8.98 -10.51
CA SER A 108 16.78 10.06 -10.97
C SER A 108 16.61 10.40 -12.47
N HIS A 109 16.34 9.41 -13.32
CA HIS A 109 16.08 9.64 -14.74
C HIS A 109 14.72 10.31 -14.97
N ASP A 110 13.69 9.88 -14.24
CA ASP A 110 12.36 10.49 -14.31
C ASP A 110 12.36 11.93 -13.79
N ALA A 111 13.12 12.20 -12.72
CA ALA A 111 13.34 13.53 -12.17
C ALA A 111 14.05 14.42 -13.18
N ALA A 112 15.17 13.95 -13.76
CA ALA A 112 15.93 14.70 -14.76
C ALA A 112 15.09 15.04 -16.02
N ALA A 113 14.29 14.09 -16.52
CA ALA A 113 13.41 14.28 -17.66
C ALA A 113 12.33 15.38 -17.42
N ARG A 114 12.05 15.68 -16.14
CA ARG A 114 11.08 16.71 -15.70
C ARG A 114 11.74 17.98 -15.15
N GLY A 115 13.07 18.05 -15.17
CA GLY A 115 13.84 19.17 -14.62
C GLY A 115 13.75 19.31 -13.10
N LEU A 116 13.40 18.22 -12.39
CA LEU A 116 13.22 18.20 -10.94
C LEU A 116 14.55 17.92 -10.23
N LYS A 117 14.70 18.50 -9.06
CA LYS A 117 15.84 18.32 -8.16
C LYS A 117 15.37 17.88 -6.79
N ASP A 118 16.28 17.27 -6.07
CA ASP A 118 16.07 16.92 -4.66
C ASP A 118 15.70 18.16 -3.85
N GLY A 119 14.64 18.09 -3.06
CA GLY A 119 14.12 19.21 -2.26
C GLY A 119 13.09 20.10 -2.96
N ASP A 120 12.87 19.98 -4.25
CA ASP A 120 11.82 20.75 -4.95
C ASP A 120 10.43 20.43 -4.40
N ILE A 121 9.52 21.41 -4.39
CA ILE A 121 8.11 21.16 -4.11
C ILE A 121 7.37 21.00 -5.44
N VAL A 122 6.63 19.91 -5.55
CA VAL A 122 5.91 19.54 -6.76
C VAL A 122 4.43 19.32 -6.49
N ARG A 123 3.62 19.60 -7.50
CA ARG A 123 2.21 19.23 -7.54
C ARG A 123 2.08 17.84 -8.16
N VAL A 124 1.55 16.90 -7.38
CA VAL A 124 1.18 15.55 -7.83
C VAL A 124 -0.33 15.53 -8.07
N PHE A 125 -0.77 15.11 -9.24
CA PHE A 125 -2.19 15.21 -9.61
C PHE A 125 -2.63 14.15 -10.60
N ASN A 126 -3.93 13.91 -10.61
CA ASN A 126 -4.68 13.20 -11.65
C ASN A 126 -6.09 13.81 -11.77
N ASP A 127 -7.02 13.14 -12.48
CA ASP A 127 -8.40 13.61 -12.62
C ASP A 127 -9.20 13.65 -11.31
N ARG A 128 -8.72 12.96 -10.26
CA ARG A 128 -9.41 12.85 -8.97
C ARG A 128 -8.97 13.90 -7.95
N GLY A 129 -7.83 14.53 -8.16
CA GLY A 129 -7.30 15.53 -7.22
C GLY A 129 -5.82 15.78 -7.35
N ALA A 130 -5.31 16.60 -6.43
CA ALA A 130 -3.91 17.00 -6.38
C ALA A 130 -3.42 17.19 -4.94
N CYS A 131 -2.12 16.98 -4.73
CA CYS A 131 -1.44 17.34 -3.49
C CYS A 131 -0.05 17.90 -3.77
N LEU A 132 0.55 18.56 -2.76
CA LEU A 132 1.93 19.03 -2.80
C LEU A 132 2.84 18.03 -2.10
N CYS A 133 3.98 17.75 -2.71
CA CYS A 133 5.00 16.86 -2.16
C CYS A 133 6.39 17.46 -2.31
N GLY A 134 7.29 17.11 -1.40
CA GLY A 134 8.70 17.44 -1.54
C GLY A 134 9.47 16.32 -2.22
N VAL A 135 10.25 16.64 -3.24
CA VAL A 135 10.96 15.66 -4.07
C VAL A 135 12.15 15.05 -3.32
N THR A 136 12.24 13.72 -3.33
CA THR A 136 13.44 12.95 -3.00
C THR A 136 13.87 12.16 -4.23
N VAL A 137 15.01 12.52 -4.79
CA VAL A 137 15.58 11.84 -5.96
C VAL A 137 16.35 10.60 -5.51
N THR A 138 16.02 9.43 -6.08
CA THR A 138 16.65 8.16 -5.69
C THR A 138 16.84 7.23 -6.89
N HIS A 139 17.68 6.21 -6.72
CA HIS A 139 17.82 5.09 -7.66
C HIS A 139 17.05 3.84 -7.20
N ASP A 140 16.43 3.87 -6.02
CA ASP A 140 15.75 2.72 -5.41
C ASP A 140 14.32 2.52 -5.95
N VAL A 141 13.81 3.50 -6.70
CA VAL A 141 12.49 3.45 -7.33
C VAL A 141 12.63 3.17 -8.82
N MET A 142 11.80 2.28 -9.38
CA MET A 142 11.79 1.94 -10.81
C MET A 142 11.46 3.16 -11.67
N LEU A 143 11.94 3.14 -12.92
CA LEU A 143 11.49 4.11 -13.94
C LEU A 143 9.98 4.04 -14.13
N GLY A 144 9.34 5.21 -14.26
CA GLY A 144 7.89 5.33 -14.40
C GLY A 144 7.11 5.15 -13.10
N VAL A 145 7.79 4.95 -11.96
CA VAL A 145 7.17 4.78 -10.65
C VAL A 145 7.55 5.92 -9.72
N VAL A 146 6.61 6.37 -8.91
CA VAL A 146 6.83 7.27 -7.78
C VAL A 146 6.23 6.68 -6.51
N VAL A 147 6.79 7.04 -5.36
CA VAL A 147 6.32 6.55 -4.06
C VAL A 147 5.97 7.73 -3.17
N ILE A 148 4.75 7.76 -2.65
CA ILE A 148 4.32 8.68 -1.60
C ILE A 148 3.77 7.84 -0.46
N SER A 149 4.35 7.95 0.73
CA SER A 149 3.85 7.20 1.88
C SER A 149 2.45 7.65 2.30
N THR A 150 1.67 6.71 2.82
CA THR A 150 0.32 6.99 3.34
C THR A 150 0.36 7.78 4.64
N GLY A 151 -0.77 8.38 5.02
CA GLY A 151 -1.01 8.90 6.37
C GLY A 151 -0.63 10.35 6.60
N ALA A 152 -0.41 11.16 5.56
CA ALA A 152 -0.40 12.61 5.71
C ALA A 152 -1.76 13.11 6.24
N TRP A 153 -1.73 14.12 7.10
CA TRP A 153 -2.95 14.77 7.50
C TRP A 153 -3.42 15.73 6.41
N TYR A 154 -4.73 15.88 6.32
CA TYR A 154 -5.34 16.90 5.47
C TYR A 154 -4.98 18.28 6.01
N ASP A 155 -4.22 19.05 5.24
CA ASP A 155 -3.71 20.37 5.61
C ASP A 155 -3.70 21.27 4.37
N PRO A 156 -4.91 21.70 3.89
CA PRO A 156 -5.04 22.44 2.65
C PRO A 156 -4.45 23.85 2.76
N LEU A 157 -3.87 24.35 1.68
CA LEU A 157 -3.34 25.71 1.58
C LEU A 157 -4.41 26.77 1.88
N ASP A 158 -5.64 26.54 1.43
CA ASP A 158 -6.81 27.36 1.78
C ASP A 158 -7.93 26.45 2.29
N PRO A 159 -8.19 26.42 3.61
CA PRO A 159 -9.23 25.58 4.19
C PRO A 159 -10.66 25.92 3.74
N THR A 160 -10.86 27.09 3.11
CA THR A 160 -12.17 27.55 2.62
C THR A 160 -12.42 27.15 1.16
N ASP A 161 -11.38 26.72 0.45
CA ASP A 161 -11.46 26.24 -0.93
C ASP A 161 -11.44 24.71 -0.96
N PRO A 162 -12.55 24.03 -1.33
CA PRO A 162 -12.61 22.58 -1.39
C PRO A 162 -11.65 21.95 -2.42
N ASP A 163 -11.18 22.74 -3.39
CA ASP A 163 -10.23 22.32 -4.42
C ASP A 163 -8.77 22.68 -4.07
N SER A 164 -8.57 23.24 -2.87
CA SER A 164 -7.23 23.60 -2.41
C SER A 164 -6.34 22.35 -2.23
N MET A 165 -5.11 22.48 -2.68
CA MET A 165 -4.10 21.42 -2.52
C MET A 165 -3.63 21.33 -1.06
N CYS A 166 -3.28 20.12 -0.64
CA CYS A 166 -2.61 19.83 0.63
C CYS A 166 -1.12 19.67 0.45
#